data_7c45f4b7c78a0a97d353488a378dcc04
#
_entry.id   7c45f4b7c78a0a97d353488a378dcc04
#
_cell.length_a   1.000
_cell.length_b   1.000
_cell.length_c   1.000
_cell.angle_alpha   90.00
_cell.angle_beta   90.00
_cell.angle_gamma   90.00
#
_symmetry.space_group_name_H-M   'P 1'
#
loop_
_entity.id
_entity.type
_entity.pdbx_description
1 polymer ?
#
loop_
_entity_poly.entity_id
_entity_poly.type
_entity_poly.pdbx_seq_one_letter_code
_entity_poly.pdbx_strand_id
1 'polypeptide(L)'
;MESVAPSRLAESWDNVGLLLGSRAAPCARVLLTIDLTPDVLDEAVDLAVDAVVAYHPPIFDPLKRLTGDDPRQRTLLEAAQAGIALLSPHTSLDAVQGGVNDWLAEGIAGGASELARAALLEPLRPAAALPRGEAFKVVAFVPAEA
;
A
#
# COMPACT_ATOMS: atom_id res chain seq x y z
N MET A 1 9.50 -1.54 -5.54
CA MET A 1 8.02 -1.30 -5.44
C MET A 1 7.41 -0.86 -6.77
N GLU A 2 7.97 0.05 -7.55
CA GLU A 2 7.38 0.49 -8.83
C GLU A 2 7.13 -0.64 -9.86
N SER A 3 7.89 -1.74 -9.79
CA SER A 3 7.66 -2.93 -10.62
C SER A 3 6.56 -3.87 -10.08
N VAL A 4 6.18 -3.73 -8.81
CA VAL A 4 5.17 -4.56 -8.13
C VAL A 4 3.85 -3.82 -8.04
N ALA A 5 3.87 -2.59 -7.55
CA ALA A 5 2.71 -1.71 -7.39
C ALA A 5 3.08 -0.30 -7.86
N PRO A 6 2.98 -0.05 -9.18
CA PRO A 6 3.33 1.26 -9.75
C PRO A 6 2.48 2.38 -9.15
N SER A 7 3.13 3.42 -8.63
CA SER A 7 2.44 4.54 -7.97
C SER A 7 1.43 5.28 -8.88
N ARG A 8 1.61 5.18 -10.21
CA ARG A 8 0.66 5.72 -11.20
C ARG A 8 -0.73 5.06 -11.17
N LEU A 9 -0.86 3.90 -10.53
CA LEU A 9 -2.14 3.18 -10.38
C LEU A 9 -2.90 3.59 -9.13
N ALA A 10 -2.27 4.36 -8.24
CA ALA A 10 -2.94 4.86 -7.06
C ALA A 10 -4.08 5.82 -7.40
N GLU A 11 -5.08 5.87 -6.54
CA GLU A 11 -6.16 6.85 -6.61
C GLU A 11 -5.60 8.27 -6.44
N SER A 12 -6.26 9.24 -7.06
CA SER A 12 -5.77 10.63 -7.11
C SER A 12 -5.74 11.34 -5.74
N TRP A 13 -6.49 10.85 -4.78
CA TRP A 13 -6.57 11.35 -3.41
C TRP A 13 -5.58 10.68 -2.46
N ASP A 14 -4.89 9.63 -2.94
CA ASP A 14 -4.05 8.77 -2.11
C ASP A 14 -2.64 9.33 -1.94
N ASN A 15 -1.96 8.88 -0.88
CA ASN A 15 -0.57 9.21 -0.60
C ASN A 15 0.30 7.93 -0.58
N VAL A 16 0.85 7.58 -1.72
CA VAL A 16 1.62 6.34 -1.93
C VAL A 16 3.08 6.58 -2.27
N GLY A 17 3.87 5.54 -2.20
CA GLY A 17 5.29 5.56 -2.51
C GLY A 17 6.17 5.75 -1.29
N LEU A 18 7.34 6.36 -1.47
CA LEU A 18 8.25 6.66 -0.38
C LEU A 18 7.76 7.89 0.40
N LEU A 19 7.32 7.66 1.64
CA LEU A 19 6.73 8.67 2.52
C LEU A 19 7.75 9.27 3.49
N LEU A 20 8.77 8.50 3.86
CA LEU A 20 9.88 8.92 4.72
C LEU A 20 11.17 8.26 4.24
N GLY A 21 12.29 8.99 4.26
CA GLY A 21 13.60 8.46 3.91
C GLY A 21 14.11 8.93 2.56
N SER A 22 15.12 8.25 2.02
CA SER A 22 15.79 8.62 0.78
C SER A 22 15.81 7.46 -0.22
N ARG A 23 15.49 7.75 -1.49
CA ARG A 23 15.59 6.77 -2.60
C ARG A 23 17.03 6.30 -2.86
N ALA A 24 18.02 7.07 -2.42
CA ALA A 24 19.43 6.73 -2.59
C ALA A 24 20.00 5.91 -1.42
N ALA A 25 19.25 5.73 -0.34
CA ALA A 25 19.72 4.94 0.80
C ALA A 25 19.81 3.46 0.42
N PRO A 26 20.86 2.74 0.87
CA PRO A 26 20.92 1.29 0.72
C PRO A 26 19.77 0.63 1.48
N CYS A 27 19.22 -0.45 0.94
CA CYS A 27 18.13 -1.19 1.56
C CYS A 27 18.36 -2.68 1.33
N ALA A 28 18.68 -3.39 2.41
CA ALA A 28 18.94 -4.84 2.39
C ALA A 28 17.86 -5.62 3.17
N ARG A 29 17.25 -4.99 4.18
CA ARG A 29 16.26 -5.64 5.04
C ARG A 29 14.99 -4.80 5.10
N VAL A 30 13.86 -5.45 4.81
CA VAL A 30 12.53 -4.82 4.77
C VAL A 30 11.57 -5.57 5.66
N LEU A 31 10.78 -4.85 6.45
CA LEU A 31 9.65 -5.37 7.19
C LEU A 31 8.36 -5.04 6.42
N LEU A 32 7.45 -5.99 6.33
CA LEU A 32 6.13 -5.81 5.71
C LEU A 32 5.06 -5.79 6.79
N THR A 33 4.15 -4.84 6.72
CA THR A 33 3.03 -4.73 7.67
C THR A 33 1.78 -4.17 6.99
N ILE A 34 0.64 -4.33 7.62
CA ILE A 34 -0.59 -3.63 7.23
C ILE A 34 -0.55 -2.20 7.76
N ASP A 35 -0.34 -2.05 9.07
CA ASP A 35 -0.29 -0.76 9.76
C ASP A 35 1.05 -0.57 10.47
N LEU A 36 1.59 0.65 10.40
CA LEU A 36 2.75 1.02 11.21
C LEU A 36 2.28 1.48 12.59
N THR A 37 2.19 0.53 13.53
CA THR A 37 1.94 0.80 14.94
C THR A 37 3.26 1.05 15.69
N PRO A 38 3.25 1.62 16.92
CA PRO A 38 4.45 1.70 17.75
C PRO A 38 5.14 0.35 17.93
N ASP A 39 4.39 -0.71 18.26
CA ASP A 39 4.94 -2.06 18.47
C ASP A 39 5.62 -2.62 17.20
N VAL A 40 5.04 -2.34 16.02
CA VAL A 40 5.65 -2.71 14.73
C VAL A 40 6.94 -1.93 14.47
N LEU A 41 6.98 -0.66 14.88
CA LEU A 41 8.21 0.13 14.77
C LEU A 41 9.29 -0.39 15.71
N ASP A 42 8.94 -0.73 16.95
CA ASP A 42 9.88 -1.33 17.91
C ASP A 42 10.47 -2.64 17.34
N GLU A 43 9.63 -3.50 16.76
CA GLU A 43 10.10 -4.72 16.06
C GLU A 43 11.03 -4.37 14.89
N ALA A 44 10.70 -3.36 14.09
CA ALA A 44 11.53 -2.93 12.98
C ALA A 44 12.91 -2.44 13.43
N VAL A 45 12.98 -1.73 14.57
CA VAL A 45 14.23 -1.28 15.18
C VAL A 45 15.03 -2.47 15.70
N ASP A 46 14.41 -3.38 16.44
CA ASP A 46 15.07 -4.56 17.00
C ASP A 46 15.65 -5.49 15.91
N LEU A 47 14.93 -5.62 14.79
CA LEU A 47 15.37 -6.37 13.62
C LEU A 47 16.39 -5.60 12.75
N ALA A 48 16.69 -4.36 13.09
CA ALA A 48 17.58 -3.47 12.34
C ALA A 48 17.21 -3.44 10.84
N VAL A 49 15.94 -3.18 10.51
CA VAL A 49 15.50 -3.06 9.13
C VAL A 49 15.86 -1.69 8.54
N ASP A 50 16.07 -1.66 7.24
CA ASP A 50 16.35 -0.42 6.50
C ASP A 50 15.06 0.30 6.09
N ALA A 51 13.97 -0.48 5.92
CA ALA A 51 12.70 0.06 5.49
C ALA A 51 11.51 -0.75 6.03
N VAL A 52 10.39 -0.07 6.22
CA VAL A 52 9.07 -0.68 6.43
C VAL A 52 8.20 -0.38 5.23
N VAL A 53 7.58 -1.42 4.66
CA VAL A 53 6.50 -1.30 3.68
C VAL A 53 5.20 -1.52 4.43
N ALA A 54 4.47 -0.43 4.69
CA ALA A 54 3.15 -0.46 5.32
C ALA A 54 2.07 -0.35 4.24
N TYR A 55 1.12 -1.30 4.23
CA TYR A 55 0.03 -1.27 3.28
C TYR A 55 -0.75 0.04 3.39
N HIS A 56 -1.22 0.39 4.59
CA HIS A 56 -1.82 1.69 4.86
C HIS A 56 -0.74 2.76 5.04
N PRO A 57 -0.87 3.94 4.39
CA PRO A 57 0.12 4.99 4.49
C PRO A 57 0.17 5.59 5.90
N PRO A 58 1.30 5.49 6.61
CA PRO A 58 1.44 6.08 7.95
C PRO A 58 1.41 7.62 7.92
N ILE A 59 1.68 8.22 6.76
CA ILE A 59 1.44 9.64 6.48
C ILE A 59 0.37 9.70 5.39
N PHE A 60 -0.88 9.95 5.76
CA PHE A 60 -1.98 10.08 4.80
C PHE A 60 -2.27 11.55 4.50
N ASP A 61 -2.51 12.34 5.55
CA ASP A 61 -2.73 13.77 5.43
C ASP A 61 -1.41 14.57 5.49
N PRO A 62 -1.34 15.76 4.88
CA PRO A 62 -0.18 16.63 4.99
C PRO A 62 0.13 17.02 6.43
N LEU A 63 1.37 16.80 6.86
CA LEU A 63 1.83 17.17 8.19
C LEU A 63 2.33 18.62 8.19
N LYS A 64 1.78 19.46 9.08
CA LYS A 64 2.25 20.83 9.30
C LYS A 64 3.40 20.90 10.30
N ARG A 65 3.55 19.88 11.13
CA ARG A 65 4.61 19.72 12.14
C ARG A 65 4.84 18.25 12.41
N LEU A 66 5.98 17.91 12.95
CA LEU A 66 6.32 16.58 13.40
C LEU A 66 6.89 16.71 14.82
N THR A 67 6.09 16.32 15.83
CA THR A 67 6.43 16.42 17.24
C THR A 67 6.11 15.14 17.98
N GLY A 68 6.73 14.93 19.16
CA GLY A 68 6.48 13.72 19.97
C GLY A 68 5.20 13.75 20.79
N ASP A 69 4.38 14.80 20.72
CA ASP A 69 3.16 14.95 21.54
C ASP A 69 2.00 14.09 21.00
N ASP A 70 1.92 13.96 19.68
CA ASP A 70 0.94 13.10 19.00
C ASP A 70 1.55 11.70 18.80
N PRO A 71 0.85 10.60 19.19
CA PRO A 71 1.39 9.24 19.08
C PRO A 71 1.79 8.86 17.66
N ARG A 72 1.00 9.23 16.63
CA ARG A 72 1.30 8.93 15.23
C ARG A 72 2.55 9.68 14.76
N GLN A 73 2.64 10.97 15.11
CA GLN A 73 3.81 11.79 14.76
C GLN A 73 5.07 11.30 15.50
N ARG A 74 4.92 10.81 16.74
CA ARG A 74 6.02 10.21 17.50
C ARG A 74 6.59 8.99 16.79
N THR A 75 5.74 8.05 16.35
CA THR A 75 6.16 6.87 15.58
C THR A 75 6.92 7.25 14.31
N LEU A 76 6.46 8.28 13.59
CA LEU A 76 7.14 8.79 12.40
C LEU A 76 8.50 9.43 12.73
N LEU A 77 8.54 10.18 13.85
CA LEU A 77 9.78 10.82 14.32
C LEU A 77 10.81 9.77 14.74
N GLU A 78 10.39 8.77 15.47
CA GLU A 78 11.25 7.64 15.90
C GLU A 78 11.76 6.84 14.69
N ALA A 79 10.91 6.55 13.70
CA ALA A 79 11.33 5.93 12.45
C ALA A 79 12.40 6.76 11.72
N ALA A 80 12.20 8.09 11.66
CA ALA A 80 13.18 9.01 11.07
C ALA A 80 14.51 9.02 11.84
N GLN A 81 14.46 9.01 13.15
CA GLN A 81 15.65 8.98 14.02
C GLN A 81 16.40 7.65 13.91
N ALA A 82 15.69 6.54 13.77
CA ALA A 82 16.25 5.22 13.53
C ALA A 82 16.81 5.04 12.09
N GLY A 83 16.57 6.03 11.21
CA GLY A 83 16.98 5.92 9.80
C GLY A 83 16.16 4.94 8.97
N ILE A 84 15.00 4.51 9.46
CA ILE A 84 14.12 3.56 8.78
C ILE A 84 13.26 4.31 7.76
N ALA A 85 13.33 3.87 6.51
CA ALA A 85 12.50 4.41 5.44
C ALA A 85 11.07 3.84 5.52
N LEU A 86 10.06 4.67 5.23
CA LEU A 86 8.65 4.25 5.18
C LEU A 86 8.12 4.35 3.76
N LEU A 87 7.50 3.28 3.28
CA LEU A 87 6.91 3.19 1.96
C LEU A 87 5.51 2.58 2.07
N SER A 88 4.55 3.11 1.30
CA SER A 88 3.20 2.57 1.21
C SER A 88 2.78 2.36 -0.25
N PRO A 89 2.34 1.16 -0.63
CA PRO A 89 1.72 0.91 -1.92
C PRO A 89 0.23 1.23 -1.95
N HIS A 90 -0.49 1.08 -0.85
CA HIS A 90 -1.92 1.31 -0.65
C HIS A 90 -2.77 1.00 -1.90
N THR A 91 -3.57 1.96 -2.40
CA THR A 91 -4.47 1.73 -3.54
C THR A 91 -3.77 1.33 -4.85
N SER A 92 -2.47 1.59 -5.00
CA SER A 92 -1.73 1.09 -6.16
C SER A 92 -1.60 -0.43 -6.15
N LEU A 93 -1.53 -1.06 -4.96
CA LEU A 93 -1.51 -2.51 -4.82
C LEU A 93 -2.90 -3.13 -5.04
N ASP A 94 -3.98 -2.38 -4.80
CA ASP A 94 -5.34 -2.80 -5.11
C ASP A 94 -5.60 -2.82 -6.61
N ALA A 95 -5.02 -1.86 -7.33
CA ALA A 95 -5.30 -1.63 -8.75
C ALA A 95 -4.33 -2.37 -9.70
N VAL A 96 -3.24 -2.93 -9.20
CA VAL A 96 -2.29 -3.66 -10.04
C VAL A 96 -2.82 -5.06 -10.37
N GLN A 97 -2.55 -5.54 -11.57
CA GLN A 97 -2.88 -6.92 -11.97
C GLN A 97 -2.17 -7.93 -11.04
N GLY A 98 -2.91 -8.89 -10.53
CA GLY A 98 -2.44 -9.84 -9.51
C GLY A 98 -2.30 -9.21 -8.12
N GLY A 99 -2.87 -8.04 -7.89
CA GLY A 99 -2.89 -7.36 -6.61
C GLY A 99 -3.97 -7.87 -5.66
N VAL A 100 -4.25 -7.06 -4.62
CA VAL A 100 -5.17 -7.45 -3.54
C VAL A 100 -6.58 -7.71 -4.05
N ASN A 101 -7.09 -6.87 -4.96
CA ASN A 101 -8.45 -7.04 -5.48
C ASN A 101 -8.57 -8.28 -6.38
N ASP A 102 -7.56 -8.60 -7.17
CA ASP A 102 -7.56 -9.84 -7.96
C ASP A 102 -7.56 -11.06 -7.05
N TRP A 103 -6.73 -11.06 -6.00
CA TRP A 103 -6.68 -12.12 -5.00
C TRP A 103 -8.03 -12.30 -4.28
N LEU A 104 -8.68 -11.20 -3.88
CA LEU A 104 -10.01 -11.24 -3.27
C LEU A 104 -11.06 -11.77 -4.24
N ALA A 105 -11.03 -11.30 -5.49
CA ALA A 105 -11.96 -11.73 -6.53
C ALA A 105 -11.80 -13.22 -6.86
N GLU A 106 -10.57 -13.73 -6.93
CA GLU A 106 -10.29 -15.16 -7.09
C GLU A 106 -10.88 -15.99 -5.95
N GLY A 107 -10.74 -15.53 -4.71
CA GLY A 107 -11.32 -16.17 -3.54
C GLY A 107 -12.86 -16.24 -3.59
N ILE A 108 -13.49 -15.14 -3.99
CA ILE A 108 -14.96 -15.06 -4.13
C ILE A 108 -15.45 -15.92 -5.29
N ALA A 109 -14.74 -15.95 -6.42
CA ALA A 109 -15.11 -16.69 -7.62
C ALA A 109 -14.87 -18.21 -7.52
N GLY A 110 -14.18 -18.67 -6.47
CA GLY A 110 -13.81 -20.08 -6.35
C GLY A 110 -12.64 -20.50 -7.25
N GLY A 111 -11.88 -19.55 -7.76
CA GLY A 111 -10.66 -19.73 -8.53
C GLY A 111 -10.56 -18.84 -9.78
N ALA A 112 -9.35 -18.73 -10.31
CA ALA A 112 -9.01 -17.83 -11.42
C ALA A 112 -9.82 -18.09 -12.71
N SER A 113 -10.27 -19.32 -12.96
CA SER A 113 -11.10 -19.66 -14.14
C SER A 113 -12.49 -19.04 -14.12
N GLU A 114 -13.04 -18.76 -12.94
CA GLU A 114 -14.34 -18.13 -12.78
C GLU A 114 -14.22 -16.59 -12.82
N LEU A 115 -13.05 -16.05 -12.51
CA LEU A 115 -12.76 -14.62 -12.62
C LEU A 115 -12.91 -14.09 -14.05
N ALA A 116 -12.66 -14.94 -15.05
CA ALA A 116 -12.85 -14.60 -16.47
C ALA A 116 -14.30 -14.22 -16.83
N ARG A 117 -15.26 -14.49 -15.92
CA ARG A 117 -16.67 -14.09 -16.05
C ARG A 117 -17.01 -12.78 -15.37
N ALA A 118 -16.07 -12.19 -14.64
CA ALA A 118 -16.28 -10.90 -13.99
C ALA A 118 -16.51 -9.82 -15.05
N ALA A 119 -17.55 -9.02 -14.87
CA ALA A 119 -17.85 -7.90 -15.75
C ALA A 119 -17.11 -6.65 -15.26
N LEU A 120 -16.53 -5.91 -16.19
CA LEU A 120 -15.99 -4.59 -15.93
C LEU A 120 -17.12 -3.67 -15.45
N LEU A 121 -16.97 -3.11 -14.23
CA LEU A 121 -17.96 -2.18 -13.68
C LEU A 121 -17.66 -0.74 -14.10
N GLU A 122 -16.41 -0.33 -13.95
CA GLU A 122 -15.95 1.02 -14.31
C GLU A 122 -14.44 1.00 -14.57
N PRO A 123 -13.96 1.53 -15.70
CA PRO A 123 -12.53 1.66 -15.93
C PRO A 123 -11.98 2.77 -15.02
N LEU A 124 -11.00 2.46 -14.19
CA LEU A 124 -10.33 3.43 -13.31
C LEU A 124 -9.59 4.52 -14.09
N ARG A 125 -9.24 4.25 -15.36
CA ARG A 125 -8.63 5.22 -16.29
C ARG A 125 -9.05 4.90 -17.72
N PRO A 126 -9.01 5.89 -18.65
CA PRO A 126 -9.26 5.64 -20.07
C PRO A 126 -8.33 4.55 -20.61
N ALA A 127 -8.87 3.62 -21.35
CA ALA A 127 -8.15 2.46 -21.90
C ALA A 127 -6.90 2.82 -22.73
N ALA A 128 -6.84 4.02 -23.30
CA ALA A 128 -5.68 4.53 -24.03
C ALA A 128 -4.43 4.79 -23.16
N ALA A 129 -4.58 4.83 -21.83
CA ALA A 129 -3.47 5.09 -20.90
C ALA A 129 -2.89 3.79 -20.29
N LEU A 130 -3.47 2.63 -20.57
CA LEU A 130 -3.02 1.34 -20.04
C LEU A 130 -2.31 0.54 -21.13
N PRO A 131 -1.11 -0.02 -20.86
CA PRO A 131 -0.55 -1.03 -21.73
C PRO A 131 -1.50 -2.25 -21.68
N ARG A 132 -2.00 -2.64 -22.85
CA ARG A 132 -2.95 -3.75 -23.12
C ARG A 132 -3.25 -4.61 -21.90
N GLY A 133 -4.30 -4.30 -21.18
CA GLY A 133 -4.85 -5.02 -20.04
C GLY A 133 -6.12 -4.31 -19.61
N GLU A 134 -7.20 -5.05 -19.44
CA GLU A 134 -8.45 -4.53 -18.92
C GLU A 134 -8.29 -4.22 -17.43
N ALA A 135 -8.68 -3.03 -16.98
CA ALA A 135 -8.73 -2.68 -15.57
C ALA A 135 -10.16 -2.87 -15.05
N PHE A 136 -10.31 -3.62 -13.98
CA PHE A 136 -11.60 -3.94 -13.39
C PHE A 136 -11.72 -3.31 -12.01
N LYS A 137 -12.92 -2.83 -11.67
CA LYS A 137 -13.31 -2.53 -10.30
C LYS A 137 -14.38 -3.52 -9.88
N VAL A 138 -14.07 -4.37 -8.88
CA VAL A 138 -15.02 -5.29 -8.26
C VAL A 138 -15.44 -4.70 -6.92
N VAL A 139 -16.76 -4.58 -6.70
CA VAL A 139 -17.32 -4.20 -5.42
C VAL A 139 -18.14 -5.37 -4.89
N ALA A 140 -17.71 -5.91 -3.75
CA ALA A 140 -18.43 -6.97 -3.04
C ALA A 140 -19.02 -6.43 -1.74
N PHE A 141 -20.31 -6.69 -1.52
CA PHE A 141 -20.97 -6.38 -0.26
C PHE A 141 -21.00 -7.63 0.60
N VAL A 142 -20.31 -7.59 1.74
CA VAL A 142 -20.30 -8.69 2.70
C VAL A 142 -21.31 -8.38 3.79
N PRO A 143 -22.26 -9.31 4.12
CA PRO A 143 -23.18 -9.11 5.22
C PRO A 143 -22.42 -8.91 6.54
N ALA A 144 -22.91 -8.02 7.39
CA ALA A 144 -22.29 -7.72 8.69
C ALA A 144 -22.28 -8.91 9.68
N GLU A 145 -23.03 -9.95 9.38
CA GLU A 145 -23.19 -11.16 10.20
C GLU A 145 -22.45 -12.38 9.62
N ALA A 146 -21.51 -12.16 8.69
CA ALA A 146 -20.74 -13.23 8.07
C ALA A 146 -19.44 -13.53 8.82
#